data_98569abd01eae0ea4367b3d3d5e75227
#
_entry.id   98569abd01eae0ea4367b3d3d5e75227
#
_cell.length_a   1.000
_cell.length_b   1.000
_cell.length_c   1.000
_cell.angle_alpha   90.00
_cell.angle_beta   90.00
_cell.angle_gamma   90.00
#
_symmetry.space_group_name_H-M   'P 1'
#
loop_
_entity.id
_entity.type
_entity.pdbx_description
1 polymer ?
#
loop_
_entity_poly.entity_id
_entity_poly.type
_entity_poly.pdbx_seq_one_letter_code
_entity_poly.pdbx_strand_id
1 'polypeptide(L)'
;MLTNAPKGTKDLLPAQAYKWHYVERKFAEICKNYGFKEIRTPMFEHTEVFARGIGDTTDVVQKEMYTFNDHGNRSITLKPEGTSGAVRAFIEHKQYAEVQPTKYYYDTDCFRYEKPQSGRLRHFHQFGIEVFGTPNMLADSEVICLANDFLNQLGITEIELRINSVGCPECRKKHREALKEFLRPRYDELCNTCLLYTSPSPRD
;
A
#
# COMPACT_ATOMS: atom_id res chain seq x y z
N MET A 1 9.70 29.01 -19.59
CA MET A 1 9.88 28.64 -18.17
C MET A 1 8.68 27.80 -17.76
N LEU A 2 8.89 26.63 -17.15
CA LEU A 2 7.79 25.82 -16.62
C LEU A 2 7.34 26.42 -15.28
N THR A 3 6.10 26.88 -15.21
CA THR A 3 5.53 27.52 -14.01
C THR A 3 4.44 26.68 -13.34
N ASN A 4 4.17 25.50 -13.91
CA ASN A 4 3.13 24.58 -13.40
C ASN A 4 3.77 23.39 -12.71
N ALA A 5 3.12 22.88 -11.67
CA ALA A 5 3.49 21.63 -11.01
C ALA A 5 3.45 20.46 -12.01
N PRO A 6 4.28 19.41 -11.81
CA PRO A 6 4.23 18.21 -12.64
C PRO A 6 2.84 17.57 -12.65
N LYS A 7 2.46 16.97 -13.77
CA LYS A 7 1.16 16.31 -13.89
C LYS A 7 0.99 15.20 -12.82
N GLY A 8 -0.11 15.27 -12.08
CA GLY A 8 -0.39 14.31 -11.01
C GLY A 8 0.20 14.68 -9.66
N THR A 9 0.74 15.89 -9.52
CA THR A 9 1.12 16.46 -8.23
C THR A 9 0.23 17.67 -7.92
N LYS A 10 0.16 18.06 -6.67
CA LYS A 10 -0.65 19.19 -6.19
C LYS A 10 0.04 19.87 -5.03
N ASP A 11 0.10 21.21 -5.06
CA ASP A 11 0.54 21.98 -3.92
C ASP A 11 -0.53 22.00 -2.82
N LEU A 12 -0.09 21.94 -1.59
CA LEU A 12 -0.92 22.13 -0.41
C LEU A 12 -0.76 23.57 0.08
N LEU A 13 -1.70 24.42 -0.31
CA LEU A 13 -1.67 25.84 0.05
C LEU A 13 -2.08 26.10 1.51
N PRO A 14 -1.66 27.23 2.13
CA PRO A 14 -1.96 27.54 3.53
C PRO A 14 -3.43 27.44 3.91
N ALA A 15 -4.33 27.82 3.00
CA ALA A 15 -5.78 27.73 3.21
C ALA A 15 -6.32 26.30 3.37
N GLN A 16 -5.53 25.27 3.04
CA GLN A 16 -5.91 23.86 3.14
C GLN A 16 -5.05 23.09 4.16
N ALA A 17 -3.88 23.61 4.53
CA ALA A 17 -2.91 22.93 5.38
C ALA A 17 -3.51 22.51 6.75
N TYR A 18 -4.40 23.34 7.32
CA TYR A 18 -5.05 23.04 8.60
C TYR A 18 -5.89 21.75 8.57
N LYS A 19 -6.47 21.38 7.40
CA LYS A 19 -7.24 20.15 7.23
C LYS A 19 -6.33 18.93 7.28
N TRP A 20 -5.16 19.05 6.66
CA TRP A 20 -4.13 18.00 6.69
C TRP A 20 -3.61 17.79 8.11
N HIS A 21 -3.21 18.87 8.79
CA HIS A 21 -2.78 18.79 10.20
C HIS A 21 -3.84 18.19 11.13
N TYR A 22 -5.13 18.42 10.84
CA TYR A 22 -6.21 17.81 11.61
C TYR A 22 -6.22 16.30 11.42
N VAL A 23 -6.18 15.81 10.17
CA VAL A 23 -6.22 14.38 9.84
C VAL A 23 -4.98 13.67 10.36
N GLU A 24 -3.79 14.22 10.12
CA GLU A 24 -2.50 13.69 10.57
C GLU A 24 -2.46 13.55 12.11
N ARG A 25 -2.88 14.59 12.82
CA ARG A 25 -2.95 14.56 14.29
C ARG A 25 -3.92 13.50 14.79
N LYS A 26 -5.12 13.39 14.19
CA LYS A 26 -6.10 12.37 14.56
C LYS A 26 -5.57 10.97 14.33
N PHE A 27 -4.86 10.73 13.23
CA PHE A 27 -4.21 9.44 12.96
C PHE A 27 -3.14 9.12 14.01
N ALA A 28 -2.25 10.07 14.30
CA ALA A 28 -1.20 9.88 15.31
C ALA A 28 -1.78 9.62 16.71
N GLU A 29 -2.84 10.37 17.12
CA GLU A 29 -3.54 10.18 18.40
C GLU A 29 -4.11 8.76 18.52
N ILE A 30 -4.83 8.29 17.50
CA ILE A 30 -5.44 6.97 17.57
C ILE A 30 -4.39 5.86 17.54
N CYS A 31 -3.37 5.97 16.69
CA CYS A 31 -2.26 5.01 16.67
C CYS A 31 -1.59 4.89 18.05
N LYS A 32 -1.37 6.03 18.72
CA LYS A 32 -0.82 6.06 20.07
C LYS A 32 -1.73 5.35 21.07
N ASN A 33 -3.05 5.55 21.00
CA ASN A 33 -4.02 4.92 21.88
C ASN A 33 -4.05 3.39 21.71
N TYR A 34 -3.79 2.90 20.50
CA TYR A 34 -3.65 1.47 20.20
C TYR A 34 -2.23 0.92 20.42
N GLY A 35 -1.31 1.76 20.98
CA GLY A 35 0.05 1.33 21.32
C GLY A 35 1.02 1.24 20.14
N PHE A 36 0.68 1.84 18.99
CA PHE A 36 1.59 1.95 17.86
C PHE A 36 2.61 3.07 18.06
N LYS A 37 3.84 2.84 17.58
CA LYS A 37 4.93 3.82 17.60
C LYS A 37 5.21 4.33 16.20
N GLU A 38 5.52 5.61 16.08
CA GLU A 38 5.85 6.22 14.79
C GLU A 38 7.16 5.66 14.23
N ILE A 39 7.15 5.34 12.95
CA ILE A 39 8.35 5.07 12.17
C ILE A 39 8.39 5.99 10.95
N ARG A 40 9.57 6.52 10.64
CA ARG A 40 9.81 7.31 9.43
C ARG A 40 10.93 6.66 8.63
N THR A 41 10.61 6.26 7.42
CA THR A 41 11.56 5.67 6.48
C THR A 41 11.96 6.69 5.41
N PRO A 42 13.12 6.53 4.74
CA PRO A 42 13.53 7.38 3.64
C PRO A 42 12.47 7.48 2.54
N MET A 43 12.51 8.57 1.76
CA MET A 43 11.61 8.79 0.62
C MET A 43 11.98 7.93 -0.59
N PHE A 44 13.16 7.36 -0.63
CA PHE A 44 13.66 6.46 -1.66
C PHE A 44 14.42 5.31 -1.03
N GLU A 45 14.45 4.19 -1.71
CA GLU A 45 15.12 2.95 -1.31
C GLU A 45 15.81 2.34 -2.53
N HIS A 46 16.63 1.32 -2.31
CA HIS A 46 17.06 0.45 -3.39
C HIS A 46 15.86 -0.22 -4.05
N THR A 47 15.85 -0.29 -5.36
CA THR A 47 14.70 -0.82 -6.13
C THR A 47 14.29 -2.22 -5.70
N GLU A 48 15.25 -3.05 -5.30
CA GLU A 48 15.03 -4.43 -4.86
C GLU A 48 14.17 -4.52 -3.58
N VAL A 49 14.16 -3.48 -2.75
CA VAL A 49 13.31 -3.44 -1.53
C VAL A 49 11.84 -3.52 -1.92
N PHE A 50 11.45 -2.78 -2.96
CA PHE A 50 10.07 -2.78 -3.45
C PHE A 50 9.76 -3.99 -4.33
N ALA A 51 10.68 -4.43 -5.17
CA ALA A 51 10.52 -5.61 -6.01
C ALA A 51 10.22 -6.85 -5.17
N ARG A 52 10.95 -7.07 -4.09
CA ARG A 52 10.72 -8.19 -3.16
C ARG A 52 9.43 -8.05 -2.35
N GLY A 53 9.10 -6.83 -1.89
CA GLY A 53 7.95 -6.59 -1.01
C GLY A 53 6.62 -6.64 -1.74
N ILE A 54 6.54 -6.02 -2.91
CA ILE A 54 5.30 -5.89 -3.70
C ILE A 54 5.13 -7.09 -4.65
N GLY A 55 6.24 -7.69 -5.11
CA GLY A 55 6.29 -8.77 -6.09
C GLY A 55 6.57 -8.28 -7.52
N ASP A 56 7.57 -8.90 -8.16
CA ASP A 56 8.09 -8.51 -9.48
C ASP A 56 7.05 -8.52 -10.61
N THR A 57 5.95 -9.23 -10.42
CA THR A 57 4.89 -9.40 -11.43
C THR A 57 3.75 -8.40 -11.32
N THR A 58 3.77 -7.53 -10.31
CA THR A 58 2.70 -6.54 -10.11
C THR A 58 2.85 -5.35 -11.05
N ASP A 59 1.72 -4.76 -11.46
CA ASP A 59 1.73 -3.54 -12.30
C ASP A 59 2.47 -2.38 -11.62
N VAL A 60 2.41 -2.29 -10.29
CA VAL A 60 3.12 -1.26 -9.53
C VAL A 60 4.62 -1.35 -9.78
N VAL A 61 5.22 -2.53 -9.65
CA VAL A 61 6.65 -2.75 -9.88
C VAL A 61 7.04 -2.57 -11.35
N GLN A 62 6.22 -3.06 -12.27
CA GLN A 62 6.55 -3.08 -13.69
C GLN A 62 6.35 -1.73 -14.39
N LYS A 63 5.36 -0.92 -13.97
CA LYS A 63 4.90 0.24 -14.75
C LYS A 63 4.76 1.53 -13.97
N GLU A 64 4.63 1.46 -12.63
CA GLU A 64 4.22 2.61 -11.84
C GLU A 64 5.30 3.18 -10.91
N MET A 65 6.45 2.52 -10.79
CA MET A 65 7.54 3.04 -9.95
C MET A 65 8.33 4.14 -10.65
N TYR A 66 8.72 5.16 -9.88
CA TYR A 66 9.70 6.16 -10.28
C TYR A 66 11.10 5.66 -9.95
N THR A 67 11.75 5.00 -10.90
CA THR A 67 13.07 4.40 -10.74
C THR A 67 14.11 5.16 -11.55
N PHE A 68 15.28 5.38 -10.97
CA PHE A 68 16.42 6.06 -11.59
C PHE A 68 17.74 5.54 -11.01
N ASN A 69 18.83 5.76 -11.70
CA ASN A 69 20.15 5.47 -11.18
C ASN A 69 20.73 6.70 -10.47
N ASP A 70 21.33 6.48 -9.30
CA ASP A 70 22.11 7.51 -8.62
C ASP A 70 23.49 7.71 -9.29
N HIS A 71 24.27 8.67 -8.82
CA HIS A 71 25.63 8.93 -9.34
C HIS A 71 26.59 7.74 -9.16
N GLY A 72 26.30 6.80 -8.26
CA GLY A 72 27.03 5.54 -8.08
C GLY A 72 26.50 4.40 -8.94
N ASN A 73 25.62 4.67 -9.92
CA ASN A 73 24.96 3.70 -10.80
C ASN A 73 24.15 2.63 -10.04
N ARG A 74 23.62 2.98 -8.86
CA ARG A 74 22.73 2.11 -8.10
C ARG A 74 21.28 2.43 -8.45
N SER A 75 20.45 1.39 -8.66
CA SER A 75 19.03 1.55 -8.94
C SER A 75 18.27 1.97 -7.68
N ILE A 76 17.67 3.15 -7.73
CA ILE A 76 16.93 3.79 -6.64
C ILE A 76 15.50 4.05 -7.10
N THR A 77 14.55 3.85 -6.22
CA THR A 77 13.12 4.06 -6.48
C THR A 77 12.51 4.97 -5.42
N LEU A 78 11.74 5.97 -5.84
CA LEU A 78 10.87 6.72 -4.92
C LEU A 78 9.82 5.76 -4.37
N LYS A 79 9.57 5.79 -3.06
CA LYS A 79 8.70 4.80 -2.43
C LYS A 79 7.27 4.86 -2.97
N PRO A 80 6.76 3.74 -3.52
CA PRO A 80 5.39 3.64 -4.02
C PRO A 80 4.39 3.28 -2.91
N GLU A 81 4.87 2.85 -1.74
CA GLU A 81 4.11 2.49 -0.55
C GLU A 81 5.03 2.46 0.69
N GLY A 82 4.46 2.41 1.90
CA GLY A 82 5.24 2.50 3.14
C GLY A 82 5.69 1.16 3.72
N THR A 83 4.99 0.07 3.45
CA THR A 83 5.19 -1.25 4.08
C THR A 83 6.60 -1.79 3.85
N SER A 84 7.09 -1.79 2.61
CA SER A 84 8.42 -2.34 2.26
C SER A 84 9.55 -1.63 3.01
N GLY A 85 9.47 -0.29 3.14
CA GLY A 85 10.41 0.49 3.92
C GLY A 85 10.36 0.17 5.41
N ALA A 86 9.15 -0.02 5.97
CA ALA A 86 8.97 -0.41 7.36
C ALA A 86 9.52 -1.82 7.64
N VAL A 87 9.28 -2.78 6.74
CA VAL A 87 9.84 -4.15 6.81
C VAL A 87 11.36 -4.12 6.74
N ARG A 88 11.95 -3.37 5.79
CA ARG A 88 13.40 -3.22 5.67
C ARG A 88 13.99 -2.66 6.97
N ALA A 89 13.40 -1.60 7.53
CA ALA A 89 13.87 -0.99 8.77
C ALA A 89 13.74 -1.96 9.96
N PHE A 90 12.65 -2.71 10.07
CA PHE A 90 12.44 -3.73 11.10
C PHE A 90 13.56 -4.79 11.07
N ILE A 91 13.95 -5.24 9.87
CA ILE A 91 15.00 -6.25 9.67
C ILE A 91 16.39 -5.63 9.94
N GLU A 92 16.72 -4.49 9.33
CA GLU A 92 18.02 -3.83 9.42
C GLU A 92 18.40 -3.49 10.87
N HIS A 93 17.43 -2.96 11.61
CA HIS A 93 17.63 -2.61 13.03
C HIS A 93 17.36 -3.76 14.00
N LYS A 94 17.22 -4.99 13.48
CA LYS A 94 17.02 -6.23 14.27
C LYS A 94 15.88 -6.13 15.29
N GLN A 95 14.83 -5.39 14.95
CA GLN A 95 13.67 -5.19 15.83
C GLN A 95 12.93 -6.50 16.14
N TYR A 96 13.14 -7.53 15.34
CA TYR A 96 12.65 -8.89 15.61
C TYR A 96 13.26 -9.54 16.85
N ALA A 97 14.40 -9.02 17.35
CA ALA A 97 15.04 -9.48 18.57
C ALA A 97 14.50 -8.81 19.85
N GLU A 98 13.70 -7.77 19.67
CA GLU A 98 13.03 -7.05 20.76
C GLU A 98 11.72 -7.74 21.18
N VAL A 99 11.07 -7.19 22.21
CA VAL A 99 9.78 -7.71 22.70
C VAL A 99 8.72 -7.57 21.61
N GLN A 100 8.04 -8.68 21.30
CA GLN A 100 6.99 -8.73 20.28
C GLN A 100 5.58 -8.74 20.93
N PRO A 101 4.52 -8.28 20.23
CA PRO A 101 4.53 -7.76 18.84
C PRO A 101 5.09 -6.34 18.76
N THR A 102 5.82 -6.06 17.66
CA THR A 102 6.21 -4.70 17.29
C THR A 102 5.09 -4.05 16.47
N LYS A 103 4.68 -2.84 16.87
CA LYS A 103 3.59 -2.08 16.23
C LYS A 103 4.11 -0.73 15.74
N TYR A 104 4.09 -0.51 14.44
CA TYR A 104 4.48 0.76 13.84
C TYR A 104 3.32 1.44 13.12
N TYR A 105 3.32 2.76 13.13
CA TYR A 105 2.51 3.57 12.22
C TYR A 105 3.40 4.56 11.47
N TYR A 106 2.98 4.96 10.31
CA TYR A 106 3.61 6.00 9.51
C TYR A 106 2.58 6.86 8.78
N ASP A 107 2.97 8.12 8.57
CA ASP A 107 2.36 9.05 7.65
C ASP A 107 3.46 9.47 6.68
N THR A 108 3.28 9.20 5.39
CA THR A 108 4.37 9.34 4.44
C THR A 108 3.90 9.68 3.04
N ASP A 109 4.72 10.47 2.33
CA ASP A 109 4.55 10.68 0.90
C ASP A 109 4.89 9.41 0.13
N CYS A 110 4.08 9.13 -0.90
CA CYS A 110 4.26 8.02 -1.83
C CYS A 110 4.15 8.51 -3.28
N PHE A 111 4.79 7.77 -4.20
CA PHE A 111 4.90 8.16 -5.60
C PHE A 111 4.59 6.98 -6.52
N ARG A 112 3.57 7.15 -7.40
CA ARG A 112 3.22 6.15 -8.42
C ARG A 112 2.95 6.81 -9.76
N TYR A 113 3.53 6.27 -10.82
CA TYR A 113 3.33 6.76 -12.18
C TYR A 113 1.99 6.25 -12.74
N GLU A 114 0.90 6.59 -12.07
CA GLU A 114 -0.44 6.24 -12.50
C GLU A 114 -1.03 7.29 -13.44
N LYS A 115 -2.13 6.91 -14.14
CA LYS A 115 -2.93 7.89 -14.89
C LYS A 115 -3.69 8.76 -13.89
N PRO A 116 -3.38 10.07 -13.80
CA PRO A 116 -4.03 10.94 -12.83
C PRO A 116 -5.52 11.09 -13.11
N GLN A 117 -6.32 11.01 -12.06
CA GLN A 117 -7.76 11.27 -12.08
C GLN A 117 -8.20 11.86 -10.74
N SER A 118 -9.49 12.20 -10.59
CA SER A 118 -10.01 12.69 -9.30
C SER A 118 -9.74 11.69 -8.18
N GLY A 119 -9.08 12.15 -7.10
CA GLY A 119 -8.72 11.32 -5.98
C GLY A 119 -7.51 10.39 -6.18
N ARG A 120 -6.89 10.37 -7.38
CA ARG A 120 -5.73 9.54 -7.67
C ARG A 120 -4.60 10.38 -8.28
N LEU A 121 -3.60 10.66 -7.48
CA LEU A 121 -2.45 11.48 -7.83
C LEU A 121 -1.19 10.62 -7.96
N ARG A 122 -0.16 11.16 -8.61
CA ARG A 122 1.17 10.55 -8.71
C ARG A 122 2.02 10.75 -7.46
N HIS A 123 1.77 11.85 -6.75
CA HIS A 123 2.27 12.12 -5.41
C HIS A 123 1.06 12.15 -4.47
N PHE A 124 1.06 11.28 -3.47
CA PHE A 124 -0.04 11.11 -2.53
C PHE A 124 0.49 10.77 -1.14
N HIS A 125 -0.31 11.01 -0.12
CA HIS A 125 0.00 10.61 1.26
C HIS A 125 -0.59 9.24 1.56
N GLN A 126 0.14 8.45 2.32
CA GLN A 126 -0.29 7.16 2.82
C GLN A 126 -0.17 7.11 4.34
N PHE A 127 -1.29 6.90 5.02
CA PHE A 127 -1.30 6.44 6.40
C PHE A 127 -1.21 4.92 6.42
N GLY A 128 -0.31 4.39 7.24
CA GLY A 128 -0.17 2.94 7.35
C GLY A 128 0.17 2.51 8.77
N ILE A 129 -0.21 1.28 9.08
CA ILE A 129 0.11 0.59 10.33
C ILE A 129 0.63 -0.80 10.02
N GLU A 130 1.65 -1.22 10.75
CA GLU A 130 2.30 -2.53 10.59
C GLU A 130 2.38 -3.22 11.95
N VAL A 131 2.05 -4.51 11.98
CA VAL A 131 2.19 -5.36 13.16
C VAL A 131 3.09 -6.53 12.81
N PHE A 132 4.18 -6.69 13.54
CA PHE A 132 5.16 -7.75 13.35
C PHE A 132 5.21 -8.67 14.57
N GLY A 133 5.58 -9.94 14.33
CA GLY A 133 5.94 -10.88 15.40
C GLY A 133 4.77 -11.55 16.12
N THR A 134 3.56 -11.55 15.54
CA THR A 134 2.42 -12.30 16.08
C THR A 134 1.61 -12.99 14.98
N PRO A 135 1.29 -14.27 15.11
CA PRO A 135 0.37 -14.98 14.21
C PRO A 135 -1.09 -14.90 14.70
N ASN A 136 -1.38 -14.13 15.73
CA ASN A 136 -2.69 -14.11 16.37
C ASN A 136 -3.67 -13.22 15.60
N MET A 137 -4.84 -13.75 15.24
CA MET A 137 -5.93 -13.04 14.56
C MET A 137 -6.46 -11.81 15.35
N LEU A 138 -6.17 -11.71 16.64
CA LEU A 138 -6.48 -10.51 17.42
C LEU A 138 -5.73 -9.29 16.89
N ALA A 139 -4.53 -9.46 16.33
CA ALA A 139 -3.81 -8.37 15.69
C ALA A 139 -4.53 -7.85 14.44
N ASP A 140 -5.07 -8.75 13.61
CA ASP A 140 -5.87 -8.37 12.45
C ASP A 140 -7.13 -7.63 12.88
N SER A 141 -7.81 -8.11 13.92
CA SER A 141 -8.99 -7.45 14.49
C SER A 141 -8.67 -6.06 15.03
N GLU A 142 -7.54 -5.91 15.72
CA GLU A 142 -7.08 -4.62 16.26
C GLU A 142 -6.83 -3.61 15.13
N VAL A 143 -6.19 -4.03 14.03
CA VAL A 143 -5.96 -3.20 12.84
C VAL A 143 -7.29 -2.74 12.24
N ILE A 144 -8.27 -3.64 12.11
CA ILE A 144 -9.60 -3.32 11.60
C ILE A 144 -10.32 -2.33 12.52
N CYS A 145 -10.27 -2.55 13.84
CA CYS A 145 -10.86 -1.65 14.82
C CYS A 145 -10.22 -0.26 14.76
N LEU A 146 -8.89 -0.18 14.70
CA LEU A 146 -8.19 1.10 14.59
C LEU A 146 -8.63 1.87 13.34
N ALA A 147 -8.71 1.19 12.18
CA ALA A 147 -9.15 1.82 10.93
C ALA A 147 -10.59 2.35 11.05
N ASN A 148 -11.51 1.57 11.61
CA ASN A 148 -12.89 1.97 11.86
C ASN A 148 -12.98 3.17 12.80
N ASP A 149 -12.26 3.12 13.91
CA ASP A 149 -12.26 4.20 14.91
C ASP A 149 -11.66 5.49 14.34
N PHE A 150 -10.61 5.38 13.52
CA PHE A 150 -10.03 6.54 12.84
C PHE A 150 -11.04 7.23 11.92
N LEU A 151 -11.74 6.46 11.09
CA LEU A 151 -12.76 7.00 10.19
C LEU A 151 -13.92 7.64 10.98
N ASN A 152 -14.39 6.98 12.05
CA ASN A 152 -15.43 7.52 12.93
C ASN A 152 -15.00 8.85 13.59
N GLN A 153 -13.74 8.96 14.05
CA GLN A 153 -13.21 10.21 14.61
C GLN A 153 -13.09 11.34 13.59
N LEU A 154 -13.02 11.02 12.31
CA LEU A 154 -13.10 12.00 11.22
C LEU A 154 -14.54 12.36 10.83
N GLY A 155 -15.55 11.76 11.46
CA GLY A 155 -16.97 11.97 11.17
C GLY A 155 -17.50 11.14 10.01
N ILE A 156 -16.74 10.14 9.53
CA ILE A 156 -17.17 9.20 8.51
C ILE A 156 -17.79 7.99 9.21
N THR A 157 -19.12 8.00 9.35
CA THR A 157 -19.87 7.02 10.15
C THR A 157 -20.65 5.99 9.33
N GLU A 158 -20.95 6.28 8.06
CA GLU A 158 -21.61 5.36 7.16
C GLU A 158 -20.58 4.41 6.52
N ILE A 159 -20.08 3.45 7.32
CA ILE A 159 -19.01 2.53 6.93
C ILE A 159 -19.57 1.11 6.89
N GLU A 160 -19.32 0.40 5.78
CA GLU A 160 -19.55 -1.03 5.65
C GLU A 160 -18.22 -1.78 5.67
N LEU A 161 -18.00 -2.60 6.69
CA LEU A 161 -16.83 -3.47 6.76
C LEU A 161 -17.09 -4.75 5.95
N ARG A 162 -16.29 -4.98 4.91
CA ARG A 162 -16.29 -6.23 4.15
C ARG A 162 -14.95 -6.94 4.34
N ILE A 163 -15.00 -8.19 4.82
CA ILE A 163 -13.83 -9.03 5.04
C ILE A 163 -13.75 -10.08 3.94
N ASN A 164 -12.56 -10.25 3.37
CA ASN A 164 -12.28 -11.27 2.38
C ASN A 164 -10.94 -11.96 2.70
N SER A 165 -10.76 -13.16 2.16
CA SER A 165 -9.51 -13.91 2.24
C SER A 165 -9.05 -14.32 0.86
N VAL A 166 -7.77 -14.11 0.56
CA VAL A 166 -7.16 -14.53 -0.71
C VAL A 166 -6.97 -16.05 -0.75
N GLY A 167 -6.96 -16.71 0.41
CA GLY A 167 -6.71 -18.14 0.54
C GLY A 167 -5.23 -18.53 0.38
N CYS A 168 -4.93 -19.79 0.65
CA CYS A 168 -3.61 -20.37 0.43
C CYS A 168 -3.35 -20.66 -1.06
N PRO A 169 -2.09 -20.95 -1.47
CA PRO A 169 -1.77 -21.28 -2.87
C PRO A 169 -2.65 -22.38 -3.49
N GLU A 170 -2.95 -23.43 -2.73
CA GLU A 170 -3.81 -24.53 -3.18
C GLU A 170 -5.27 -24.08 -3.38
N CYS A 171 -5.81 -23.31 -2.42
CA CYS A 171 -7.14 -22.75 -2.54
C CYS A 171 -7.25 -21.81 -3.74
N ARG A 172 -6.23 -20.97 -3.96
CA ARG A 172 -6.19 -20.07 -5.13
C ARG A 172 -6.15 -20.81 -6.44
N LYS A 173 -5.40 -21.92 -6.53
CA LYS A 173 -5.36 -22.75 -7.74
C LYS A 173 -6.74 -23.32 -8.06
N LYS A 174 -7.39 -23.95 -7.07
CA LYS A 174 -8.76 -24.50 -7.22
C LYS A 174 -9.78 -23.44 -7.61
N HIS A 175 -9.71 -22.26 -6.94
CA HIS A 175 -10.60 -21.14 -7.25
C HIS A 175 -10.40 -20.63 -8.67
N ARG A 176 -9.14 -20.48 -9.12
CA ARG A 176 -8.80 -20.04 -10.49
C ARG A 176 -9.34 -21.02 -11.53
N GLU A 177 -9.20 -22.31 -11.31
CA GLU A 177 -9.72 -23.35 -12.20
C GLU A 177 -11.24 -23.29 -12.28
N ALA A 178 -11.92 -23.23 -11.14
CA ALA A 178 -13.38 -23.09 -11.07
C ALA A 178 -13.86 -21.79 -11.75
N LEU A 179 -13.18 -20.68 -11.56
CA LEU A 179 -13.50 -19.41 -12.21
C LEU A 179 -13.35 -19.50 -13.75
N LYS A 180 -12.25 -20.10 -14.21
CA LYS A 180 -12.03 -20.31 -15.67
C LYS A 180 -13.14 -21.17 -16.26
N GLU A 181 -13.52 -22.24 -15.59
CA GLU A 181 -14.59 -23.14 -16.03
C GLU A 181 -15.96 -22.44 -16.05
N PHE A 182 -16.26 -21.65 -15.03
CA PHE A 182 -17.46 -20.82 -14.97
C PHE A 182 -17.54 -19.77 -16.10
N LEU A 183 -16.42 -19.16 -16.45
CA LEU A 183 -16.34 -18.13 -17.49
C LEU A 183 -16.27 -18.70 -18.91
N ARG A 184 -15.82 -19.94 -19.12
CA ARG A 184 -15.64 -20.57 -20.42
C ARG A 184 -16.86 -20.44 -21.36
N PRO A 185 -18.11 -20.73 -20.93
CA PRO A 185 -19.29 -20.58 -21.80
C PRO A 185 -19.65 -19.10 -22.10
N ARG A 186 -18.98 -18.15 -21.46
CA ARG A 186 -19.26 -16.71 -21.57
C ARG A 186 -18.08 -15.93 -22.15
N TYR A 187 -17.10 -16.58 -22.75
CA TYR A 187 -15.90 -15.92 -23.26
C TYR A 187 -16.22 -14.86 -24.32
N ASP A 188 -17.26 -15.08 -25.14
CA ASP A 188 -17.70 -14.15 -26.18
C ASP A 188 -18.33 -12.85 -25.59
N GLU A 189 -18.72 -12.88 -24.31
CA GLU A 189 -19.25 -11.73 -23.57
C GLU A 189 -18.16 -10.90 -22.89
N LEU A 190 -16.91 -11.42 -22.82
CA LEU A 190 -15.80 -10.81 -22.12
C LEU A 190 -15.01 -9.84 -23.01
N CYS A 191 -14.64 -8.69 -22.47
CA CYS A 191 -13.71 -7.79 -23.15
C CYS A 191 -12.28 -8.38 -23.16
N ASN A 192 -11.42 -7.87 -24.07
CA ASN A 192 -10.03 -8.34 -24.22
C ASN A 192 -9.23 -8.33 -22.90
N THR A 193 -9.48 -7.36 -22.02
CA THR A 193 -8.82 -7.28 -20.72
C THR A 193 -9.23 -8.43 -19.81
N CYS A 194 -10.52 -8.75 -19.74
CA CYS A 194 -11.04 -9.88 -18.96
C CYS A 194 -10.54 -11.22 -19.51
N LEU A 195 -10.44 -11.36 -20.82
CA LEU A 195 -9.87 -12.54 -21.49
C LEU A 195 -8.40 -12.74 -21.12
N LEU A 196 -7.60 -11.68 -21.02
CA LEU A 196 -6.20 -11.77 -20.57
C LEU A 196 -6.07 -12.27 -19.13
N TYR A 197 -6.96 -11.88 -18.23
CA TYR A 197 -6.97 -12.36 -16.83
C TYR A 197 -7.44 -13.80 -16.70
N THR A 198 -8.20 -14.31 -17.66
CA THR A 198 -8.71 -15.70 -17.66
C THR A 198 -7.87 -16.64 -18.49
N SER A 199 -6.99 -16.14 -19.35
CA SER A 199 -6.02 -16.95 -20.10
C SER A 199 -4.91 -17.47 -19.16
N PRO A 200 -4.35 -18.67 -19.41
CA PRO A 200 -3.14 -19.08 -18.72
C PRO A 200 -2.03 -18.09 -19.05
N SER A 201 -1.45 -17.51 -18.00
CA SER A 201 -0.25 -16.69 -18.17
C SER A 201 0.88 -17.58 -18.69
N PRO A 202 1.72 -17.13 -19.65
CA PRO A 202 2.92 -17.87 -20.03
C PRO A 202 3.93 -18.08 -18.88
N ARG A 203 3.61 -17.62 -17.68
CA ARG A 203 4.42 -17.67 -16.47
C ARG A 203 3.81 -18.50 -15.33
N ASP A 204 2.72 -19.23 -15.60
CA ASP A 204 2.11 -20.17 -14.64
C ASP A 204 2.68 -21.59 -14.81
#